data_4471fa9e198a7dc6532b7945e75d7709
#
_entry.id   4471fa9e198a7dc6532b7945e75d7709
#
_cell.length_a   1.000
_cell.length_b   1.000
_cell.length_c   1.000
_cell.angle_alpha   90.00
_cell.angle_beta   90.00
_cell.angle_gamma   90.00
#
_symmetry.space_group_name_H-M   'P 1'
#
loop_
_entity.id
_entity.type
_entity.pdbx_description
1 polymer ?
#
loop_
_entity_poly.entity_id
_entity_poly.type
_entity_poly.pdbx_seq_one_letter_code
_entity_poly.pdbx_strand_id
1 'polypeptide(L)'
;MSYKGVYRPSNPKKYKGDSQNIIYRSLWERKFMNYCDLNENILEWASEEFWIPYLDPTTNRVRRYFPDFFIKYKDKDNNIRRSVIEVKPMKETLQPKATKGKSRKTMINESMTYVKNQAKWKAAREFCEDRKLEFKIMTEKELGIR
;
A
#
# COMPACT_ATOMS: atom_id res chain seq x y z
N MET A 1 -6.39 -12.78 9.84
CA MET A 1 -6.78 -11.93 10.98
C MET A 1 -5.97 -10.65 10.92
N SER A 2 -6.63 -9.52 11.00
CA SER A 2 -5.94 -8.22 11.01
C SER A 2 -5.68 -7.77 12.45
N TYR A 3 -4.50 -7.26 12.68
CA TYR A 3 -4.10 -6.73 13.99
C TYR A 3 -3.96 -5.21 13.86
N LYS A 4 -5.00 -4.50 14.30
CA LYS A 4 -5.04 -3.05 14.21
C LYS A 4 -4.48 -2.43 15.49
N GLY A 5 -3.68 -1.38 15.34
CA GLY A 5 -3.14 -0.66 16.48
C GLY A 5 -2.53 0.67 16.09
N VAL A 6 -2.03 1.39 17.07
CA VAL A 6 -1.36 2.67 16.89
C VAL A 6 0.16 2.44 16.88
N TYR A 7 0.81 2.94 15.83
CA TYR A 7 2.26 2.87 15.74
C TYR A 7 2.88 4.14 16.33
N ARG A 8 3.86 3.97 17.21
CA ARG A 8 4.59 5.08 17.82
C ARG A 8 6.02 5.08 17.30
N PRO A 9 6.37 6.04 16.42
CA PRO A 9 7.71 6.06 15.84
C PRO A 9 8.78 6.47 16.86
N SER A 10 9.97 5.87 16.72
CA SER A 10 11.14 6.29 17.47
C SER A 10 11.74 7.56 16.88
N ASN A 11 11.52 7.81 15.60
CA ASN A 11 12.02 8.97 14.87
C ASN A 11 10.86 9.77 14.26
N PRO A 12 10.04 10.43 15.09
CA PRO A 12 8.80 11.07 14.59
C PRO A 12 9.05 12.18 13.57
N LYS A 13 10.24 12.77 13.53
CA LYS A 13 10.58 13.82 12.57
C LYS A 13 10.62 13.31 11.12
N LYS A 14 10.80 12.01 10.91
CA LYS A 14 10.78 11.41 9.58
C LYS A 14 9.36 11.29 9.02
N TYR A 15 8.37 11.25 9.89
CA TYR A 15 6.99 11.02 9.48
C TYR A 15 6.37 12.30 8.90
N LYS A 16 5.80 12.21 7.71
CA LYS A 16 5.10 13.29 7.02
C LYS A 16 3.61 13.20 7.29
N GLY A 17 3.16 13.86 8.35
CA GLY A 17 1.76 13.86 8.75
C GLY A 17 1.66 13.90 10.27
N ASP A 18 0.55 13.42 10.80
CA ASP A 18 0.31 13.38 12.23
C ASP A 18 0.97 12.14 12.84
N SER A 19 2.19 12.31 13.39
CA SER A 19 2.96 11.22 13.97
C SER A 19 2.34 10.61 15.22
N GLN A 20 1.33 11.26 15.80
CA GLN A 20 0.63 10.74 16.97
C GLN A 20 -0.58 9.89 16.61
N ASN A 21 -0.93 9.82 15.33
CA ASN A 21 -2.11 9.11 14.87
C ASN A 21 -1.82 8.20 13.68
N ILE A 22 -0.75 7.39 13.81
CA ILE A 22 -0.38 6.43 12.78
C ILE A 22 -1.01 5.09 13.14
N ILE A 23 -1.85 4.57 12.24
CA ILE A 23 -2.60 3.34 12.51
C ILE A 23 -2.14 2.25 11.54
N TYR A 24 -1.69 1.11 12.07
CA TYR A 24 -1.47 -0.08 11.25
C TYR A 24 -2.71 -0.96 11.32
N ARG A 25 -3.06 -1.56 10.19
CA ARG A 25 -4.24 -2.42 10.06
C ARG A 25 -3.88 -3.89 9.93
N SER A 26 -2.57 -4.19 9.86
CA SER A 26 -2.06 -5.54 9.79
C SER A 26 -0.63 -5.57 10.36
N LEU A 27 -0.14 -6.77 10.68
CA LEU A 27 1.25 -6.93 11.11
C LEU A 27 2.24 -6.65 9.99
N TRP A 28 1.85 -6.87 8.73
CA TRP A 28 2.68 -6.55 7.58
C TRP A 28 2.91 -5.05 7.49
N GLU A 29 1.85 -4.26 7.67
CA GLU A 29 1.96 -2.80 7.69
C GLU A 29 2.84 -2.33 8.85
N ARG A 30 2.64 -2.91 10.05
CA ARG A 30 3.47 -2.57 11.20
C ARG A 30 4.94 -2.87 10.94
N LYS A 31 5.24 -4.01 10.31
CA LYS A 31 6.61 -4.37 9.94
C LYS A 31 7.22 -3.34 8.99
N PHE A 32 6.47 -2.90 8.00
CA PHE A 32 6.93 -1.89 7.06
C PHE A 32 7.14 -0.53 7.74
N MET A 33 6.24 -0.13 8.64
CA MET A 33 6.37 1.10 9.42
C MET A 33 7.66 1.10 10.24
N ASN A 34 7.95 -0.02 10.89
CA ASN A 34 9.17 -0.17 11.67
C ASN A 34 10.42 -0.06 10.79
N TYR A 35 10.37 -0.66 9.60
CA TYR A 35 11.44 -0.53 8.62
C TYR A 35 11.64 0.94 8.23
N CYS A 36 10.57 1.67 7.92
CA CYS A 36 10.64 3.08 7.53
C CYS A 36 11.21 3.95 8.65
N ASP A 37 10.78 3.68 9.88
CA ASP A 37 11.20 4.48 11.03
C ASP A 37 12.68 4.28 11.37
N LEU A 38 13.18 3.06 11.27
CA LEU A 38 14.52 2.70 11.73
C LEU A 38 15.59 2.71 10.64
N ASN A 39 15.22 2.65 9.37
CA ASN A 39 16.20 2.59 8.28
C ASN A 39 16.70 3.98 7.93
N GLU A 40 18.02 4.17 8.00
CA GLU A 40 18.64 5.48 7.73
C GLU A 40 18.44 5.95 6.30
N ASN A 41 18.25 5.05 5.35
CA ASN A 41 18.04 5.40 3.95
C ASN A 41 16.62 5.86 3.66
N ILE A 42 15.67 5.62 4.58
CA ILE A 42 14.32 6.19 4.47
C ILE A 42 14.37 7.58 5.13
N LEU A 43 14.25 8.61 4.30
CA LEU A 43 14.36 10.00 4.75
C LEU A 43 13.04 10.52 5.30
N GLU A 44 11.93 10.14 4.67
CA GLU A 44 10.58 10.53 5.06
C GLU A 44 9.63 9.39 4.73
N TRP A 45 8.53 9.29 5.48
CA TRP A 45 7.48 8.32 5.18
C TRP A 45 6.14 8.81 5.71
N ALA A 46 5.06 8.28 5.14
CA ALA A 46 3.70 8.58 5.56
C ALA A 46 2.82 7.35 5.36
N SER A 47 1.78 7.23 6.16
CA SER A 47 0.79 6.14 6.08
C SER A 47 -0.59 6.74 5.88
N GLU A 48 -1.22 6.42 4.76
CA GLU A 48 -2.59 6.84 4.43
C GLU A 48 -2.86 8.34 4.56
N GLU A 49 -1.84 9.18 4.28
CA GLU A 49 -1.95 10.64 4.44
C GLU A 49 -2.47 11.36 3.21
N PHE A 50 -2.61 10.68 2.06
CA PHE A 50 -3.14 11.28 0.83
C PHE A 50 -3.99 10.27 0.07
N TRP A 51 -4.76 10.77 -0.89
CA TRP A 51 -5.63 9.91 -1.69
C TRP A 51 -5.51 10.23 -3.17
N ILE A 52 -5.85 9.23 -3.98
CA ILE A 52 -5.83 9.30 -5.44
C ILE A 52 -7.26 9.01 -5.91
N PRO A 53 -7.86 9.86 -6.75
CA PRO A 53 -9.17 9.53 -7.31
C PRO A 53 -9.05 8.39 -8.31
N TYR A 54 -10.01 7.48 -8.28
CA TYR A 54 -10.09 6.40 -9.26
C TYR A 54 -11.55 6.12 -9.58
N LEU A 55 -11.80 5.63 -10.80
CA LEU A 55 -13.13 5.19 -11.20
C LEU A 55 -13.31 3.73 -10.78
N ASP A 56 -14.24 3.49 -9.84
CA ASP A 56 -14.57 2.14 -9.40
C ASP A 56 -15.48 1.48 -10.46
N PRO A 57 -14.99 0.48 -11.19
CA PRO A 57 -15.79 -0.13 -12.26
C PRO A 57 -16.96 -0.98 -11.73
N THR A 58 -16.97 -1.35 -10.45
CA THR A 58 -18.06 -2.12 -9.86
C THR A 58 -19.28 -1.27 -9.53
N THR A 59 -19.11 0.05 -9.35
CA THR A 59 -20.19 0.99 -9.04
C THR A 59 -20.31 2.11 -10.05
N ASN A 60 -19.34 2.23 -10.97
CA ASN A 60 -19.22 3.32 -11.93
C ASN A 60 -19.17 4.71 -11.28
N ARG A 61 -18.56 4.78 -10.10
CA ARG A 61 -18.40 6.02 -9.33
C ARG A 61 -16.94 6.33 -9.10
N VAL A 62 -16.61 7.61 -9.05
CA VAL A 62 -15.27 8.06 -8.65
C VAL A 62 -15.18 7.95 -7.14
N ARG A 63 -14.13 7.28 -6.67
CA ARG A 63 -13.87 7.05 -5.25
C ARG A 63 -12.45 7.48 -4.91
N ARG A 64 -12.15 7.53 -3.61
CA ARG A 64 -10.83 7.87 -3.10
C ARG A 64 -10.06 6.59 -2.78
N TYR A 65 -8.86 6.48 -3.33
CA TYR A 65 -7.93 5.41 -2.99
C TYR A 65 -6.84 5.99 -2.10
N PHE A 66 -6.72 5.46 -0.89
CA PHE A 66 -5.66 5.84 0.05
C PHE A 66 -4.55 4.79 -0.03
N PRO A 67 -3.44 5.07 -0.72
CA PRO A 67 -2.31 4.13 -0.72
C PRO A 67 -1.79 3.89 0.70
N ASP A 68 -1.25 2.70 0.95
CA ASP A 68 -0.79 2.36 2.28
C ASP A 68 0.33 3.27 2.76
N PHE A 69 1.32 3.55 1.90
CA PHE A 69 2.49 4.32 2.32
C PHE A 69 3.02 5.21 1.21
N PHE A 70 3.69 6.27 1.64
CA PHE A 70 4.58 7.08 0.81
C PHE A 70 5.96 7.05 1.48
N ILE A 71 7.02 6.90 0.68
CA ILE A 71 8.39 6.98 1.18
C ILE A 71 9.24 7.87 0.30
N LYS A 72 10.17 8.60 0.94
CA LYS A 72 11.27 9.28 0.29
C LYS A 72 12.54 8.62 0.79
N TYR A 73 13.34 8.09 -0.12
CA TYR A 73 14.49 7.29 0.28
C TYR A 73 15.71 7.57 -0.59
N LYS A 74 16.87 7.22 -0.03
CA LYS A 74 18.13 7.28 -0.74
C LYS A 74 18.46 5.87 -1.22
N ASP A 75 18.68 5.71 -2.53
CA ASP A 75 19.05 4.41 -3.08
C ASP A 75 20.55 4.14 -2.90
N LYS A 76 21.01 2.99 -3.36
CA LYS A 76 22.41 2.59 -3.23
C LYS A 76 23.39 3.47 -4.01
N ASP A 77 22.90 4.26 -4.97
CA ASP A 77 23.71 5.21 -5.75
C ASP A 77 23.61 6.63 -5.18
N ASN A 78 23.06 6.78 -3.96
CA ASN A 78 22.84 8.05 -3.26
C ASN A 78 21.83 8.97 -3.97
N ASN A 79 21.03 8.45 -4.86
CA ASN A 79 19.96 9.23 -5.49
C ASN A 79 18.70 9.24 -4.60
N ILE A 80 18.06 10.39 -4.54
CA ILE A 80 16.82 10.55 -3.79
C ILE A 80 15.66 10.06 -4.67
N ARG A 81 14.88 9.13 -4.15
CA ARG A 81 13.70 8.58 -4.83
C ARG A 81 12.47 8.72 -3.96
N ARG A 82 11.31 8.77 -4.61
CA ARG A 82 10.02 8.85 -3.94
C ARG A 82 9.13 7.76 -4.50
N SER A 83 8.48 7.01 -3.61
CA SER A 83 7.62 5.89 -3.99
C SER A 83 6.32 5.91 -3.21
N VAL A 84 5.24 5.58 -3.92
CA VAL A 84 3.95 5.26 -3.32
C VAL A 84 3.89 3.75 -3.21
N ILE A 85 3.56 3.23 -2.04
CA ILE A 85 3.66 1.81 -1.71
C ILE A 85 2.28 1.26 -1.33
N GLU A 86 1.94 0.13 -1.93
CA GLU A 86 0.78 -0.68 -1.53
C GLU A 86 1.30 -2.01 -1.01
N VAL A 87 0.83 -2.44 0.16
CA VAL A 87 1.21 -3.73 0.75
C VAL A 87 0.07 -4.72 0.50
N LYS A 88 0.35 -5.80 -0.20
CA LYS A 88 -0.65 -6.81 -0.58
C LYS A 88 -0.04 -8.21 -0.60
N PRO A 89 -0.76 -9.23 -0.12
CA PRO A 89 -0.34 -10.61 -0.37
C PRO A 89 -0.27 -10.88 -1.87
N MET A 90 0.71 -11.66 -2.31
CA MET A 90 0.91 -11.99 -3.73
C MET A 90 -0.37 -12.55 -4.35
N LYS A 91 -1.07 -13.42 -3.63
CA LYS A 91 -2.29 -14.04 -4.14
C LYS A 91 -3.38 -13.03 -4.49
N GLU A 92 -3.41 -11.86 -3.82
CA GLU A 92 -4.40 -10.82 -4.07
C GLU A 92 -4.02 -9.91 -5.24
N THR A 93 -2.80 -10.04 -5.75
CA THR A 93 -2.36 -9.36 -6.97
C THR A 93 -2.70 -10.15 -8.23
N LEU A 94 -3.13 -11.40 -8.06
CA LEU A 94 -3.43 -12.31 -9.16
C LEU A 94 -4.95 -12.46 -9.32
N GLN A 95 -5.36 -12.80 -10.54
CA GLN A 95 -6.77 -13.05 -10.84
C GLN A 95 -7.30 -14.22 -10.00
N PRO A 96 -8.45 -14.06 -9.32
CA PRO A 96 -9.02 -15.16 -8.53
C PRO A 96 -9.32 -16.38 -9.38
N LYS A 97 -9.10 -17.56 -8.81
CA LYS A 97 -9.37 -18.84 -9.46
C LYS A 97 -10.48 -19.58 -8.73
N ALA A 98 -11.36 -20.23 -9.48
CA ALA A 98 -12.32 -21.14 -8.91
C ALA A 98 -11.57 -22.34 -8.35
N THR A 99 -11.73 -22.60 -7.05
CA THR A 99 -11.14 -23.74 -6.39
C THR A 99 -12.22 -24.54 -5.67
N LYS A 100 -11.92 -25.81 -5.42
CA LYS A 100 -12.84 -26.69 -4.69
C LYS A 100 -13.14 -26.10 -3.32
N GLY A 101 -14.41 -26.02 -2.96
CA GLY A 101 -14.85 -25.47 -1.68
C GLY A 101 -15.22 -23.99 -1.70
N LYS A 102 -14.91 -23.26 -2.76
CA LYS A 102 -15.35 -21.86 -2.88
C LYS A 102 -16.80 -21.80 -3.34
N SER A 103 -17.60 -21.00 -2.63
CA SER A 103 -18.96 -20.71 -3.05
C SER A 103 -18.97 -19.72 -4.21
N ARG A 104 -20.10 -19.67 -4.92
CA ARG A 104 -20.30 -18.69 -5.99
C ARG A 104 -20.20 -17.27 -5.46
N LYS A 105 -20.75 -17.00 -4.27
CA LYS A 105 -20.69 -15.69 -3.62
C LYS A 105 -19.26 -15.28 -3.34
N THR A 106 -18.43 -16.19 -2.84
CA THR A 106 -17.02 -15.94 -2.58
C THR A 106 -16.28 -15.57 -3.86
N MET A 107 -16.51 -16.32 -4.95
CA MET A 107 -15.89 -16.04 -6.24
C MET A 107 -16.29 -14.68 -6.78
N ILE A 108 -17.56 -14.31 -6.68
CA ILE A 108 -18.03 -13.00 -7.12
C ILE A 108 -17.35 -11.89 -6.33
N ASN A 109 -17.31 -12.02 -5.00
CA ASN A 109 -16.70 -11.02 -4.13
C ASN A 109 -15.20 -10.86 -4.39
N GLU A 110 -14.48 -11.96 -4.56
CA GLU A 110 -13.05 -11.92 -4.88
C GLU A 110 -12.79 -11.27 -6.23
N SER A 111 -13.64 -11.57 -7.23
CA SER A 111 -13.52 -10.99 -8.57
C SER A 111 -13.77 -9.48 -8.54
N MET A 112 -14.78 -9.03 -7.79
CA MET A 112 -15.07 -7.60 -7.64
C MET A 112 -13.93 -6.86 -6.93
N THR A 113 -13.37 -7.46 -5.89
CA THR A 113 -12.23 -6.89 -5.17
C THR A 113 -11.01 -6.77 -6.10
N TYR A 114 -10.75 -7.83 -6.88
CA TYR A 114 -9.66 -7.83 -7.85
C TYR A 114 -9.82 -6.69 -8.87
N VAL A 115 -11.02 -6.54 -9.44
CA VAL A 115 -11.30 -5.50 -10.43
C VAL A 115 -11.11 -4.10 -9.83
N LYS A 116 -11.60 -3.88 -8.62
CA LYS A 116 -11.39 -2.62 -7.90
C LYS A 116 -9.91 -2.32 -7.69
N ASN A 117 -9.16 -3.31 -7.22
CA ASN A 117 -7.73 -3.14 -6.96
C ASN A 117 -6.96 -2.81 -8.24
N GLN A 118 -7.29 -3.48 -9.35
CA GLN A 118 -6.66 -3.17 -10.63
C GLN A 118 -6.94 -1.71 -11.05
N ALA A 119 -8.17 -1.23 -10.84
CA ALA A 119 -8.54 0.14 -11.15
C ALA A 119 -7.79 1.15 -10.25
N LYS A 120 -7.69 0.86 -8.95
CA LYS A 120 -6.93 1.67 -7.99
C LYS A 120 -5.46 1.78 -8.41
N TRP A 121 -4.85 0.65 -8.74
CA TRP A 121 -3.42 0.60 -9.07
C TRP A 121 -3.13 1.24 -10.42
N LYS A 122 -4.04 1.12 -11.38
CA LYS A 122 -3.91 1.83 -12.65
C LYS A 122 -3.91 3.35 -12.41
N ALA A 123 -4.88 3.83 -11.63
CA ALA A 123 -4.96 5.25 -11.28
C ALA A 123 -3.70 5.71 -10.52
N ALA A 124 -3.18 4.87 -9.62
CA ALA A 124 -1.97 5.15 -8.88
C ALA A 124 -0.74 5.25 -9.79
N ARG A 125 -0.61 4.36 -10.78
CA ARG A 125 0.49 4.41 -11.74
C ARG A 125 0.47 5.70 -12.55
N GLU A 126 -0.70 6.09 -13.04
CA GLU A 126 -0.88 7.33 -13.80
C GLU A 126 -0.58 8.56 -12.94
N PHE A 127 -1.09 8.59 -11.72
CA PHE A 127 -0.84 9.66 -10.75
C PHE A 127 0.65 9.82 -10.48
N CYS A 128 1.34 8.70 -10.25
CA CYS A 128 2.76 8.69 -9.94
C CYS A 128 3.61 9.09 -11.14
N GLU A 129 3.25 8.62 -12.33
CA GLU A 129 3.95 8.97 -13.56
C GLU A 129 3.93 10.48 -13.80
N ASP A 130 2.76 11.11 -13.64
CA ASP A 130 2.59 12.56 -13.81
C ASP A 130 3.44 13.37 -12.82
N ARG A 131 3.77 12.80 -11.66
CA ARG A 131 4.48 13.48 -10.58
C ARG A 131 5.90 12.99 -10.38
N LYS A 132 6.40 12.15 -11.28
CA LYS A 132 7.73 11.55 -11.20
C LYS A 132 7.94 10.78 -9.88
N LEU A 133 6.90 10.08 -9.45
CA LEU A 133 6.93 9.17 -8.32
C LEU A 133 6.96 7.74 -8.85
N GLU A 134 7.49 6.81 -8.06
CA GLU A 134 7.39 5.39 -8.33
C GLU A 134 6.12 4.85 -7.66
N PHE A 135 5.48 3.86 -8.26
CA PHE A 135 4.42 3.11 -7.61
C PHE A 135 4.85 1.65 -7.50
N LYS A 136 4.82 1.11 -6.28
CA LYS A 136 5.26 -0.26 -6.02
C LYS A 136 4.23 -1.00 -5.18
N ILE A 137 3.99 -2.26 -5.55
CA ILE A 137 3.21 -3.18 -4.73
C ILE A 137 4.21 -4.10 -4.04
N MET A 138 4.21 -4.08 -2.72
CA MET A 138 5.08 -4.93 -1.91
C MET A 138 4.29 -6.13 -1.40
N THR A 139 4.82 -7.31 -1.65
CA THR A 139 4.23 -8.56 -1.22
C THR A 139 5.07 -9.18 -0.10
N GLU A 140 4.70 -10.39 0.33
CA GLU A 140 5.50 -11.13 1.32
C GLU A 140 6.96 -11.28 0.91
N LYS A 141 7.25 -11.28 -0.39
CA LYS A 141 8.62 -11.41 -0.88
C LYS A 141 9.48 -10.21 -0.47
N GLU A 142 9.00 -9.00 -0.77
CA GLU A 142 9.74 -7.77 -0.47
C GLU A 142 9.80 -7.51 1.03
N LEU A 143 8.77 -7.93 1.77
CA LEU A 143 8.71 -7.76 3.22
C LEU A 143 9.48 -8.84 3.98
N GLY A 144 9.96 -9.88 3.30
CA GLY A 144 10.66 -10.99 3.93
C GLY A 144 9.76 -11.86 4.79
N ILE A 145 8.50 -11.97 4.42
CA ILE A 145 7.51 -12.82 5.11
C ILE A 145 7.38 -14.14 4.34
N ARG A 146 7.34 -15.23 5.08
CA ARG A 146 7.20 -16.56 4.51
C ARG A 146 5.78 -17.12 4.66
#